data_7afc043bf622f233303ccd6345290bae
#
_entry.id   7afc043bf622f233303ccd6345290bae
#
_cell.length_a   1.000
_cell.length_b   1.000
_cell.length_c   1.000
_cell.angle_alpha   90.00
_cell.angle_beta   90.00
_cell.angle_gamma   90.00
#
_symmetry.space_group_name_H-M   'P 1'
#
loop_
_entity.id
_entity.type
_entity.pdbx_description
1 polymer ?
#
loop_
_entity_poly.entity_id
_entity_poly.type
_entity_poly.pdbx_seq_one_letter_code
_entity_poly.pdbx_strand_id
1 'polypeptide(L)'
;MLHGAGLTTFYHDPEGLLLALIRRIVGPDVPVVATFDLHANVSEADVDLLDAFIGYRTNPHLDMRERGEEAAQMLRRLIGGTRTHLAHLRLPIVPPTVTQLTGKDAPNRPYGELIDLGQQRMHEPP
;
A
#
# COMPACT_ATOMS: atom_id res chain seq x y z
N MET A 1 1.46 10.11 2.09
CA MET A 1 1.01 8.83 2.71
C MET A 1 -0.49 8.91 2.94
N LEU A 2 -1.19 7.85 2.58
CA LEU A 2 -2.62 7.66 2.83
C LEU A 2 -2.80 6.59 3.91
N HIS A 3 -3.87 6.66 4.70
CA HIS A 3 -4.19 5.58 5.62
C HIS A 3 -4.74 4.38 4.83
N GLY A 4 -5.69 4.62 3.94
CA GLY A 4 -6.32 3.57 3.12
C GLY A 4 -7.48 2.86 3.82
N ALA A 5 -7.93 3.37 4.96
CA ALA A 5 -9.12 2.90 5.65
C ALA A 5 -9.95 4.09 6.15
N GLY A 6 -9.88 5.20 5.43
CA GLY A 6 -10.67 6.38 5.71
C GLY A 6 -12.16 6.13 5.51
N LEU A 7 -12.97 6.76 6.33
CA LEU A 7 -14.42 6.76 6.21
C LEU A 7 -14.93 8.16 6.51
N THR A 8 -15.77 8.69 5.65
CA THR A 8 -16.40 10.00 5.86
C THR A 8 -17.92 9.88 5.85
N THR A 9 -18.59 10.94 6.23
CA THR A 9 -20.06 11.00 6.21
C THR A 9 -20.64 10.80 4.80
N PHE A 10 -19.89 11.19 3.77
CA PHE A 10 -20.37 11.20 2.37
C PHE A 10 -19.67 10.19 1.46
N TYR A 11 -18.48 9.73 1.84
CA TYR A 11 -17.66 8.86 1.01
C TYR A 11 -17.17 7.65 1.80
N HIS A 12 -17.37 6.47 1.24
CA HIS A 12 -16.90 5.20 1.80
C HIS A 12 -15.43 4.93 1.47
N ASP A 13 -14.91 5.59 0.44
CA ASP A 13 -13.52 5.48 -0.04
C ASP A 13 -12.99 6.90 -0.34
N PRO A 14 -12.62 7.67 0.67
CA PRO A 14 -12.08 9.01 0.48
C PRO A 14 -10.68 9.01 -0.15
N GLU A 15 -9.91 7.95 0.06
CA GLU A 15 -8.59 7.79 -0.56
C GLU A 15 -8.73 7.58 -2.08
N GLY A 16 -9.60 6.69 -2.51
CA GLY A 16 -9.89 6.48 -3.93
C GLY A 16 -10.43 7.75 -4.60
N LEU A 17 -11.29 8.51 -3.91
CA LEU A 17 -11.74 9.82 -4.40
C LEU A 17 -10.56 10.79 -4.58
N LEU A 18 -9.65 10.89 -3.59
CA LEU A 18 -8.48 11.74 -3.67
C LEU A 18 -7.58 11.34 -4.85
N LEU A 19 -7.33 10.05 -5.02
CA LEU A 19 -6.53 9.52 -6.13
C LEU A 19 -7.18 9.83 -7.48
N ALA A 20 -8.50 9.70 -7.60
CA ALA A 20 -9.24 10.06 -8.80
C ALA A 20 -9.11 11.56 -9.13
N LEU A 21 -9.16 12.43 -8.12
CA LEU A 21 -8.94 13.86 -8.30
C LEU A 21 -7.50 14.17 -8.75
N ILE A 22 -6.50 13.52 -8.15
CA ILE A 22 -5.10 13.64 -8.56
C ILE A 22 -4.95 13.20 -10.01
N ARG A 23 -5.44 12.01 -10.37
CA ARG A 23 -5.35 11.46 -11.73
C ARG A 23 -6.01 12.38 -12.75
N ARG A 24 -7.15 12.99 -12.41
CA ARG A 24 -7.83 13.97 -13.27
C ARG A 24 -6.98 15.22 -13.53
N ILE A 25 -6.18 15.65 -12.55
CA ILE A 25 -5.32 16.82 -12.67
C ILE A 25 -4.07 16.51 -13.48
N VAL A 26 -3.39 15.40 -13.15
CA VAL A 26 -2.08 15.07 -13.74
C VAL A 26 -2.20 14.34 -15.08
N GLY A 27 -3.35 13.77 -15.39
CA GLY A 27 -3.59 12.99 -16.61
C GLY A 27 -3.11 11.54 -16.52
N PRO A 28 -3.31 10.74 -17.57
CA PRO A 28 -3.01 9.30 -17.57
C PRO A 28 -1.50 8.99 -17.66
N ASP A 29 -0.70 9.91 -18.19
CA ASP A 29 0.70 9.65 -18.54
C ASP A 29 1.68 9.98 -17.40
N VAL A 30 1.24 10.73 -16.40
CA VAL A 30 2.09 11.05 -15.25
C VAL A 30 2.02 9.93 -14.23
N PRO A 31 3.15 9.27 -13.89
CA PRO A 31 3.13 8.18 -12.93
C PRO A 31 2.73 8.65 -11.52
N VAL A 32 1.86 7.91 -10.88
CA VAL A 32 1.37 8.16 -9.52
C VAL A 32 1.74 6.98 -8.62
N VAL A 33 2.54 7.25 -7.60
CA VAL A 33 2.93 6.27 -6.57
C VAL A 33 2.39 6.73 -5.23
N ALA A 34 1.75 5.85 -4.49
CA ALA A 34 1.27 6.15 -3.15
C ALA A 34 1.81 5.19 -2.10
N THR A 35 2.04 5.73 -0.90
CA THR A 35 2.32 4.93 0.29
C THR A 35 1.07 4.84 1.15
N PHE A 36 0.80 3.64 1.64
CA PHE A 36 -0.36 3.35 2.49
C PHE A 36 0.08 2.74 3.83
N ASP A 37 -0.72 2.99 4.84
CA ASP A 37 -0.64 2.28 6.10
C ASP A 37 -0.90 0.77 5.88
N LEU A 38 -0.30 -0.07 6.72
CA LEU A 38 -0.52 -1.52 6.64
C LEU A 38 -1.94 -1.95 7.03
N HIS A 39 -2.70 -1.08 7.70
CA HIS A 39 -4.10 -1.31 8.04
C HIS A 39 -5.07 -0.90 6.91
N ALA A 40 -4.55 -0.53 5.75
CA ALA A 40 -5.35 -0.10 4.62
C ALA A 40 -6.35 -1.18 4.18
N ASN A 41 -7.57 -0.75 3.90
CA ASN A 41 -8.58 -1.55 3.22
C ASN A 41 -8.64 -1.11 1.75
N VAL A 42 -7.63 -1.55 1.00
CA VAL A 42 -7.40 -1.13 -0.39
C VAL A 42 -8.62 -1.44 -1.25
N SER A 43 -9.09 -0.46 -1.99
CA SER A 43 -10.18 -0.60 -2.95
C SER A 43 -9.66 -0.93 -4.35
N GLU A 44 -10.55 -1.39 -5.23
CA GLU A 44 -10.22 -1.54 -6.65
C GLU A 44 -9.85 -0.20 -7.28
N ALA A 45 -10.54 0.88 -6.87
CA ALA A 45 -10.24 2.23 -7.35
C ALA A 45 -8.82 2.68 -6.97
N ASP A 46 -8.34 2.35 -5.77
CA ASP A 46 -6.96 2.65 -5.37
C ASP A 46 -5.95 1.97 -6.31
N VAL A 47 -6.22 0.71 -6.68
CA VAL A 47 -5.35 -0.08 -7.56
C VAL A 47 -5.36 0.45 -8.99
N ASP A 48 -6.53 0.78 -9.52
CA ASP A 48 -6.71 1.23 -10.89
C ASP A 48 -6.12 2.64 -11.15
N LEU A 49 -6.03 3.46 -10.11
CA LEU A 49 -5.57 4.84 -10.21
C LEU A 49 -4.07 5.02 -9.98
N LEU A 50 -3.38 3.99 -9.50
CA LEU A 50 -1.96 4.02 -9.17
C LEU A 50 -1.11 3.25 -10.18
N ASP A 51 0.11 3.73 -10.38
CA ASP A 51 1.15 3.00 -11.10
C ASP A 51 1.99 2.12 -10.16
N ALA A 52 2.05 2.48 -8.87
CA ALA A 52 2.66 1.63 -7.85
C ALA A 52 2.08 1.93 -6.46
N PHE A 53 1.97 0.88 -5.67
CA PHE A 53 1.49 0.86 -4.29
C PHE A 53 2.61 0.41 -3.36
N ILE A 54 2.90 1.19 -2.32
CA ILE A 54 3.92 0.86 -1.32
C ILE A 54 3.24 0.81 0.06
N GLY A 55 3.04 -0.38 0.59
CA GLY A 55 2.47 -0.59 1.92
C GLY A 55 3.51 -0.54 3.03
N TYR A 56 3.15 0.01 4.19
CA TYR A 56 3.94 -0.14 5.40
C TYR A 56 4.02 -1.61 5.81
N ARG A 57 5.10 -1.98 6.48
CA ARG A 57 5.40 -3.37 6.87
C ARG A 57 5.53 -3.55 8.38
N THR A 58 5.44 -2.45 9.12
CA THR A 58 5.59 -2.47 10.58
C THR A 58 4.41 -1.85 11.30
N ASN A 59 4.01 -2.49 12.39
CA ASN A 59 3.10 -1.94 13.39
C ASN A 59 3.71 -2.18 14.79
N PRO A 60 4.13 -1.13 15.52
CA PRO A 60 4.03 0.31 15.18
C PRO A 60 4.79 0.70 13.90
N HIS A 61 4.40 1.81 13.28
CA HIS A 61 4.95 2.31 12.00
C HIS A 61 6.37 2.85 12.16
N LEU A 62 7.35 1.97 12.16
CA LEU A 62 8.77 2.31 12.31
C LEU A 62 9.48 2.50 10.96
N ASP A 63 8.88 2.01 9.87
CA ASP A 63 9.47 1.96 8.52
C ASP A 63 8.96 3.06 7.56
N MET A 64 8.38 4.14 8.09
CA MET A 64 7.81 5.23 7.28
C MET A 64 8.83 5.85 6.32
N ARG A 65 10.06 6.06 6.81
CA ARG A 65 11.15 6.63 6.00
C ARG A 65 11.54 5.71 4.85
N GLU A 66 11.77 4.44 5.15
CA GLU A 66 12.16 3.42 4.18
C GLU A 66 11.08 3.24 3.10
N ARG A 67 9.80 3.29 3.48
CA ARG A 67 8.69 3.24 2.51
C ARG A 67 8.64 4.49 1.64
N GLY A 68 8.94 5.67 2.21
CA GLY A 68 9.07 6.90 1.43
C GLY A 68 10.24 6.85 0.43
N GLU A 69 11.38 6.33 0.84
CA GLU A 69 12.54 6.13 -0.03
C GLU A 69 12.24 5.11 -1.14
N GLU A 70 11.57 4.01 -0.82
CA GLU A 70 11.13 3.00 -1.80
C GLU A 70 10.14 3.60 -2.82
N ALA A 71 9.19 4.39 -2.37
CA ALA A 71 8.25 5.08 -3.26
C ALA A 71 8.95 6.06 -4.21
N ALA A 72 9.93 6.81 -3.72
CA ALA A 72 10.73 7.73 -4.54
C ALA A 72 11.57 6.98 -5.58
N GLN A 73 12.18 5.85 -5.21
CA GLN A 73 12.92 5.00 -6.13
C GLN A 73 12.00 4.38 -7.19
N MET A 74 10.81 3.93 -6.80
CA MET A 74 9.82 3.39 -7.74
C MET A 74 9.36 4.47 -8.72
N LEU A 75 9.04 5.67 -8.24
CA LEU A 75 8.66 6.80 -9.09
C LEU A 75 9.77 7.13 -10.10
N ARG A 76 11.03 7.15 -9.67
CA ARG A 76 12.18 7.34 -10.56
C ARG A 76 12.26 6.27 -11.66
N ARG A 77 12.01 5.00 -11.32
CA ARG A 77 11.99 3.90 -12.31
C ARG A 77 10.85 4.05 -13.31
N LEU A 78 9.66 4.43 -12.87
CA LEU A 78 8.50 4.68 -13.72
C LEU A 78 8.77 5.83 -14.71
N ILE A 79 9.34 6.94 -14.23
CA ILE A 79 9.77 8.06 -15.07
C ILE A 79 10.84 7.60 -16.08
N GLY A 80 11.72 6.67 -15.69
CA GLY A 80 12.73 6.05 -16.57
C GLY A 80 12.18 5.01 -17.56
N GLY A 81 10.85 4.83 -17.63
CA GLY A 81 10.18 3.95 -18.61
C GLY A 81 9.85 2.54 -18.11
N THR A 82 10.12 2.21 -16.84
CA THR A 82 9.64 0.95 -16.26
C THR A 82 8.11 0.92 -16.31
N ARG A 83 7.54 -0.22 -16.65
CA ARG A 83 6.10 -0.48 -16.58
C ARG A 83 5.80 -1.42 -15.41
N THR A 84 4.72 -1.17 -14.72
CA THR A 84 4.23 -1.97 -13.59
C THR A 84 2.78 -2.39 -13.85
N HIS A 85 2.39 -3.47 -13.22
CA HIS A 85 0.99 -3.90 -13.13
C HIS A 85 0.69 -4.20 -11.68
N LEU A 86 -0.38 -3.64 -11.16
CA LEU A 86 -0.88 -3.95 -9.84
C LEU A 86 -1.86 -5.13 -9.92
N ALA A 87 -1.78 -6.03 -8.97
CA ALA A 87 -2.76 -7.08 -8.78
C ALA A 87 -3.43 -6.90 -7.42
N HIS A 88 -4.73 -7.06 -7.39
CA HIS A 88 -5.53 -6.94 -6.17
C HIS A 88 -6.31 -8.24 -5.94
N LEU A 89 -6.17 -8.80 -4.75
CA LEU A 89 -6.93 -9.96 -4.32
C LEU A 89 -7.63 -9.62 -3.00
N ARG A 90 -8.94 -9.60 -3.04
CA ARG A 90 -9.76 -9.37 -1.85
C ARG A 90 -9.97 -10.68 -1.09
N LEU A 91 -9.47 -10.75 0.14
CA LEU A 91 -9.67 -11.91 0.99
C LEU A 91 -10.97 -11.77 1.80
N PRO A 92 -11.72 -12.86 2.04
CA PRO A 92 -12.95 -12.84 2.83
C PRO A 92 -12.68 -12.86 4.34
N ILE A 93 -11.76 -12.00 4.79
CA ILE A 93 -11.36 -11.88 6.20
C ILE A 93 -11.28 -10.42 6.61
N VAL A 94 -11.58 -10.15 7.87
CA VAL A 94 -11.36 -8.86 8.52
C VAL A 94 -10.61 -9.13 9.83
N PRO A 95 -9.27 -9.05 9.82
CA PRO A 95 -8.49 -9.31 11.03
C PRO A 95 -8.66 -8.15 12.02
N PRO A 96 -8.80 -8.42 13.33
CA PRO A 96 -8.83 -7.37 14.34
C PRO A 96 -7.46 -6.67 14.41
N THR A 97 -7.47 -5.35 14.55
CA THR A 97 -6.25 -4.52 14.56
C THR A 97 -5.25 -4.91 15.66
N VAL A 98 -5.76 -5.42 16.79
CA VAL A 98 -4.91 -5.88 17.91
C VAL A 98 -4.02 -7.10 17.58
N THR A 99 -4.32 -7.83 16.50
CA THR A 99 -3.51 -8.96 16.03
C THR A 99 -2.52 -8.59 14.93
N GLN A 100 -2.47 -7.32 14.55
CA GLN A 100 -1.65 -6.84 13.43
C GLN A 100 -0.28 -6.30 13.88
N LEU A 101 0.17 -6.66 15.08
CA LEU A 101 1.53 -6.36 15.52
C LEU A 101 2.56 -7.11 14.69
N THR A 102 3.63 -6.42 14.29
CA THR A 102 4.69 -6.99 13.45
C THR A 102 6.04 -7.12 14.20
N GLY A 103 6.16 -6.56 15.40
CA GLY A 103 7.37 -6.62 16.21
C GLY A 103 7.81 -8.06 16.49
N LYS A 104 9.11 -8.35 16.41
CA LYS A 104 9.65 -9.71 16.65
C LYS A 104 9.43 -10.19 18.07
N ASP A 105 9.32 -9.27 19.01
CA ASP A 105 9.09 -9.55 20.43
C ASP A 105 7.59 -9.65 20.80
N ALA A 106 6.70 -9.42 19.83
CA ALA A 106 5.27 -9.51 20.07
C ALA A 106 4.86 -11.00 20.23
N PRO A 107 4.18 -11.35 21.33
CA PRO A 107 3.59 -12.69 21.44
C PRO A 107 2.48 -12.83 20.38
N ASN A 108 2.46 -13.94 19.67
CA ASN A 108 1.47 -14.20 18.61
C ASN A 108 1.46 -13.07 17.54
N ARG A 109 2.35 -13.14 16.59
CA ARG A 109 2.46 -12.16 15.50
C ARG A 109 2.07 -12.73 14.12
N PRO A 110 0.87 -13.25 13.92
CA PRO A 110 0.50 -13.90 12.66
C PRO A 110 0.58 -12.94 11.47
N TYR A 111 0.27 -11.67 11.68
CA TYR A 111 0.40 -10.65 10.64
C TYR A 111 1.87 -10.35 10.33
N GLY A 112 2.74 -10.29 11.34
CA GLY A 112 4.17 -10.14 11.14
C GLY A 112 4.79 -11.31 10.39
N GLU A 113 4.33 -12.53 10.64
CA GLU A 113 4.76 -13.73 9.89
C GLU A 113 4.35 -13.68 8.42
N LEU A 114 3.14 -13.19 8.13
CA LEU A 114 2.68 -12.96 6.76
C LEU A 114 3.51 -11.89 6.04
N ILE A 115 3.85 -10.80 6.73
CA ILE A 115 4.74 -9.76 6.19
C ILE A 115 6.13 -10.35 5.90
N ASP A 116 6.70 -11.11 6.83
CA ASP A 116 8.01 -11.76 6.65
C ASP A 116 7.99 -12.73 5.46
N LEU A 117 6.94 -13.54 5.32
CA LEU A 117 6.75 -14.41 4.17
C LEU A 117 6.65 -13.62 2.86
N GLY A 118 5.85 -12.55 2.84
CA GLY A 118 5.73 -11.66 1.67
C GLY A 118 7.07 -11.07 1.27
N GLN A 119 7.87 -10.61 2.25
CA GLN A 119 9.22 -10.09 2.01
C GLN A 119 10.16 -11.13 1.40
N GLN A 120 10.10 -12.38 1.87
CA GLN A 120 10.89 -13.48 1.28
C GLN A 120 10.49 -13.72 -0.17
N ARG A 121 9.19 -13.79 -0.45
CA ARG A 121 8.65 -14.02 -1.80
C ARG A 121 9.01 -12.92 -2.80
N MET A 122 9.14 -11.68 -2.35
CA MET A 122 9.56 -10.57 -3.22
C MET A 122 10.97 -10.74 -3.79
N HIS A 123 11.81 -11.60 -3.20
CA HIS A 123 13.18 -11.88 -3.65
C HIS A 123 13.29 -13.18 -4.46
N GLU A 124 12.22 -13.95 -4.57
CA GLU A 124 12.18 -15.14 -5.42
C GLU A 124 12.01 -14.73 -6.89
N PRO A 125 12.68 -15.39 -7.82
CA PRO A 125 12.44 -15.17 -9.25
C PRO A 125 11.00 -15.59 -9.60
N PRO A 126 10.37 -14.93 -10.56
CA PRO A 126 9.03 -15.25 -11.03
C PRO A 126 8.93 -16.64 -11.66
#